data_481709417d52c347dbe787e1bea20fa3
#
_entry.id   481709417d52c347dbe787e1bea20fa3
#
_cell.length_a   1.000
_cell.length_b   1.000
_cell.length_c   1.000
_cell.angle_alpha   90.00
_cell.angle_beta   90.00
_cell.angle_gamma   90.00
#
_symmetry.space_group_name_H-M   'P 1'
#
loop_
_entity.id
_entity.type
_entity.pdbx_description
1 polymer ?
#
loop_
_entity_poly.entity_id
_entity_poly.type
_entity_poly.pdbx_seq_one_letter_code
_entity_poly.pdbx_strand_id
1 'polypeptide(L)'
;LNKRFFPTDRGKLISAFLEKLFSKYVDYNFTAGLEDQLDEITTGKESWIKVLEMFWKDFNNNVSEVKEKRTREVLDLLNDSLGDLVFDKDDDGNVVRKCKLCSSGTLSLKNSFRGGAFIGCSNYPDCKFTRPLSKAKAAAQAQLAEPKLIGKHNNGNDIFLKNGRFGPYLQYEKVLDEVEIEKTTKKKRKTKKIKSNVNELLKNVSIPKGLELDSIDLEKAQILCSL
;
A
#
# COMPACT_ATOMS: atom_id res chain seq x y z
N LEU A 1 -22.46 8.37 1.71
CA LEU A 1 -21.89 7.22 1.01
C LEU A 1 -22.95 6.12 0.99
N ASN A 2 -23.72 6.04 -0.07
CA ASN A 2 -24.94 5.26 -0.37
C ASN A 2 -24.91 3.76 0.06
N LYS A 3 -24.55 3.42 1.30
CA LYS A 3 -24.53 2.05 1.88
C LYS A 3 -23.91 0.97 0.95
N ARG A 4 -22.94 1.36 0.09
CA ARG A 4 -22.24 0.47 -0.82
C ARG A 4 -20.88 0.09 -0.24
N PHE A 5 -20.50 -1.17 -0.38
CA PHE A 5 -19.18 -1.65 -0.03
C PHE A 5 -18.19 -1.34 -1.17
N PHE A 6 -17.05 -0.75 -0.82
CA PHE A 6 -15.96 -0.51 -1.74
C PHE A 6 -14.75 -1.34 -1.31
N PRO A 7 -14.29 -2.29 -2.13
CA PRO A 7 -13.15 -3.11 -1.77
C PRO A 7 -11.86 -2.26 -1.75
N THR A 8 -11.11 -2.39 -0.68
CA THR A 8 -9.76 -1.81 -0.61
C THR A 8 -8.80 -2.57 -1.52
N ASP A 9 -7.64 -1.98 -1.86
CA ASP A 9 -6.62 -2.66 -2.67
C ASP A 9 -6.16 -3.97 -2.04
N ARG A 10 -6.03 -3.98 -0.70
CA ARG A 10 -5.70 -5.18 0.05
C ARG A 10 -6.83 -6.22 0.00
N GLY A 11 -8.08 -5.78 0.06
CA GLY A 11 -9.25 -6.66 -0.11
C GLY A 11 -9.26 -7.33 -1.47
N LYS A 12 -9.05 -6.57 -2.55
CA LYS A 12 -8.96 -7.11 -3.92
C LYS A 12 -7.85 -8.16 -4.05
N LEU A 13 -6.67 -7.88 -3.47
CA LEU A 13 -5.55 -8.81 -3.47
C LEU A 13 -5.88 -10.11 -2.74
N ILE A 14 -6.51 -10.03 -1.57
CA ILE A 14 -6.91 -11.20 -0.78
C ILE A 14 -7.99 -11.99 -1.51
N SER A 15 -9.01 -11.33 -2.09
CA SER A 15 -10.05 -12.01 -2.87
C SER A 15 -9.44 -12.79 -4.04
N ALA A 16 -8.58 -12.18 -4.83
CA ALA A 16 -7.90 -12.85 -5.94
C ALA A 16 -7.03 -14.03 -5.47
N PHE A 17 -6.37 -13.89 -4.31
CA PHE A 17 -5.60 -14.98 -3.70
C PHE A 17 -6.50 -16.16 -3.32
N LEU A 18 -7.62 -15.88 -2.66
CA LEU A 18 -8.57 -16.93 -2.25
C LEU A 18 -9.24 -17.60 -3.45
N GLU A 19 -9.66 -16.84 -4.45
CA GLU A 19 -10.25 -17.37 -5.68
C GLU A 19 -9.31 -18.31 -6.45
N LYS A 20 -8.00 -18.01 -6.46
CA LYS A 20 -7.02 -18.81 -7.20
C LYS A 20 -6.48 -20.01 -6.43
N LEU A 21 -6.31 -19.90 -5.13
CA LEU A 21 -5.63 -20.91 -4.33
C LEU A 21 -6.55 -21.65 -3.38
N PHE A 22 -7.72 -21.11 -3.11
CA PHE A 22 -8.73 -21.64 -2.19
C PHE A 22 -10.14 -21.60 -2.82
N SER A 23 -10.25 -21.78 -4.13
CA SER A 23 -11.49 -21.63 -4.89
C SER A 23 -12.66 -22.43 -4.29
N LYS A 24 -12.40 -23.67 -3.84
CA LYS A 24 -13.39 -24.55 -3.20
C LYS A 24 -14.08 -23.86 -2.00
N TYR A 25 -13.33 -23.09 -1.21
CA TYR A 25 -13.80 -22.51 0.06
C TYR A 25 -14.48 -21.14 -0.11
N VAL A 26 -14.38 -20.52 -1.28
CA VAL A 26 -15.07 -19.28 -1.62
C VAL A 26 -16.25 -19.49 -2.57
N ASP A 27 -16.53 -20.74 -2.92
CA ASP A 27 -17.65 -21.14 -3.75
C ASP A 27 -18.96 -21.14 -2.93
N TYR A 28 -20.06 -20.66 -3.54
CA TYR A 28 -21.38 -20.63 -2.87
C TYR A 28 -21.89 -22.04 -2.54
N ASN A 29 -21.62 -23.02 -3.41
CA ASN A 29 -22.06 -24.39 -3.19
C ASN A 29 -21.34 -25.05 -1.99
N PHE A 30 -20.10 -24.64 -1.72
CA PHE A 30 -19.38 -25.12 -0.55
C PHE A 30 -20.05 -24.67 0.74
N THR A 31 -20.45 -23.39 0.84
CA THR A 31 -21.14 -22.86 2.03
C THR A 31 -22.50 -23.52 2.21
N ALA A 32 -23.29 -23.63 1.13
CA ALA A 32 -24.59 -24.30 1.17
C ALA A 32 -24.46 -25.77 1.61
N GLY A 33 -23.52 -26.52 1.04
CA GLY A 33 -23.29 -27.91 1.42
C GLY A 33 -22.80 -28.09 2.86
N LEU A 34 -22.08 -27.10 3.41
CA LEU A 34 -21.70 -27.11 4.82
C LEU A 34 -22.92 -26.84 5.73
N GLU A 35 -23.81 -25.92 5.34
CA GLU A 35 -25.07 -25.68 6.05
C GLU A 35 -25.96 -26.92 6.07
N ASP A 36 -26.11 -27.63 4.96
CA ASP A 36 -26.84 -28.91 4.89
C ASP A 36 -26.26 -29.94 5.86
N GLN A 37 -24.92 -30.07 5.94
CA GLN A 37 -24.26 -30.98 6.88
C GLN A 37 -24.51 -30.58 8.34
N LEU A 38 -24.55 -29.27 8.64
CA LEU A 38 -24.87 -28.78 9.98
C LEU A 38 -26.34 -29.15 10.38
N ASP A 39 -27.25 -29.07 9.43
CA ASP A 39 -28.64 -29.48 9.64
C ASP A 39 -28.76 -31.01 9.90
N GLU A 40 -28.00 -31.83 9.20
CA GLU A 40 -27.90 -33.26 9.46
C GLU A 40 -27.35 -33.57 10.86
N ILE A 41 -26.36 -32.79 11.34
CA ILE A 41 -25.86 -32.93 12.73
C ILE A 41 -26.96 -32.59 13.73
N THR A 42 -27.74 -31.52 13.51
CA THR A 42 -28.82 -31.12 14.44
C THR A 42 -29.92 -32.16 14.53
N THR A 43 -30.18 -32.89 13.45
CA THR A 43 -31.16 -34.00 13.42
C THR A 43 -30.57 -35.33 13.89
N GLY A 44 -29.30 -35.40 14.28
CA GLY A 44 -28.64 -36.60 14.77
C GLY A 44 -28.28 -37.64 13.69
N LYS A 45 -28.38 -37.29 12.41
CA LYS A 45 -28.04 -38.17 11.27
C LYS A 45 -26.54 -38.27 11.02
N GLU A 46 -25.82 -37.20 11.34
CA GLU A 46 -24.35 -37.12 11.16
C GLU A 46 -23.64 -36.71 12.46
N SER A 47 -22.39 -37.16 12.60
CA SER A 47 -21.53 -36.78 13.73
C SER A 47 -20.75 -35.49 13.39
N TRP A 48 -20.84 -34.49 14.25
CA TRP A 48 -20.10 -33.26 14.10
C TRP A 48 -18.56 -33.47 14.04
N ILE A 49 -18.04 -34.46 14.77
CA ILE A 49 -16.63 -34.81 14.78
C ILE A 49 -16.23 -35.28 13.39
N LYS A 50 -17.00 -36.18 12.76
CA LYS A 50 -16.72 -36.71 11.44
C LYS A 50 -16.75 -35.61 10.35
N VAL A 51 -17.73 -34.71 10.41
CA VAL A 51 -17.83 -33.58 9.49
C VAL A 51 -16.59 -32.65 9.61
N LEU A 52 -16.17 -32.35 10.86
CA LEU A 52 -14.98 -31.53 11.10
C LEU A 52 -13.68 -32.22 10.67
N GLU A 53 -13.55 -33.51 10.89
CA GLU A 53 -12.37 -34.29 10.45
C GLU A 53 -12.23 -34.28 8.92
N MET A 54 -13.33 -34.49 8.19
CA MET A 54 -13.33 -34.44 6.73
C MET A 54 -12.98 -33.04 6.23
N PHE A 55 -13.61 -32.01 6.75
CA PHE A 55 -13.31 -30.62 6.42
C PHE A 55 -11.83 -30.29 6.68
N TRP A 56 -11.34 -30.61 7.88
CA TRP A 56 -9.98 -30.30 8.30
C TRP A 56 -8.93 -31.02 7.44
N LYS A 57 -9.15 -32.27 7.10
CA LYS A 57 -8.26 -33.04 6.24
C LYS A 57 -8.08 -32.38 4.88
N ASP A 58 -9.18 -32.02 4.22
CA ASP A 58 -9.16 -31.38 2.91
C ASP A 58 -8.53 -30.00 2.98
N PHE A 59 -8.92 -29.20 3.98
CA PHE A 59 -8.40 -27.85 4.19
C PHE A 59 -6.90 -27.86 4.46
N ASN A 60 -6.43 -28.76 5.33
CA ASN A 60 -5.02 -28.87 5.69
C ASN A 60 -4.17 -29.33 4.50
N ASN A 61 -4.66 -30.20 3.66
CA ASN A 61 -3.99 -30.62 2.43
C ASN A 61 -3.82 -29.42 1.49
N ASN A 62 -4.88 -28.66 1.25
CA ASN A 62 -4.83 -27.46 0.41
C ASN A 62 -3.85 -26.41 0.97
N VAL A 63 -3.90 -26.14 2.29
CA VAL A 63 -2.95 -25.25 2.96
C VAL A 63 -1.50 -25.72 2.76
N SER A 64 -1.24 -27.01 2.84
CA SER A 64 0.09 -27.59 2.65
C SER A 64 0.58 -27.38 1.22
N GLU A 65 -0.26 -27.66 0.22
CA GLU A 65 0.05 -27.42 -1.20
C GLU A 65 0.35 -25.93 -1.47
N VAL A 66 -0.42 -25.02 -0.87
CA VAL A 66 -0.19 -23.57 -1.04
C VAL A 66 1.10 -23.13 -0.35
N LYS A 67 1.44 -23.70 0.81
CA LYS A 67 2.70 -23.42 1.52
C LYS A 67 3.96 -23.86 0.74
N GLU A 68 3.86 -24.90 -0.05
CA GLU A 68 4.97 -25.39 -0.89
C GLU A 68 5.24 -24.46 -2.08
N LYS A 69 4.24 -23.68 -2.52
CA LYS A 69 4.43 -22.72 -3.61
C LYS A 69 5.40 -21.60 -3.21
N ARG A 70 6.31 -21.27 -4.10
CA ARG A 70 7.20 -20.13 -3.91
C ARG A 70 6.41 -18.83 -3.98
N THR A 71 6.79 -17.85 -3.17
CA THR A 71 6.16 -16.52 -3.18
C THR A 71 6.08 -15.91 -4.58
N ARG A 72 7.06 -16.18 -5.44
CA ARG A 72 7.08 -15.69 -6.82
C ARG A 72 5.95 -16.29 -7.66
N GLU A 73 5.73 -17.58 -7.55
CA GLU A 73 4.65 -18.29 -8.28
C GLU A 73 3.28 -17.77 -7.88
N VAL A 74 3.07 -17.53 -6.58
CA VAL A 74 1.84 -16.93 -6.07
C VAL A 74 1.67 -15.51 -6.63
N LEU A 75 2.73 -14.70 -6.67
CA LEU A 75 2.68 -13.35 -7.21
C LEU A 75 2.39 -13.35 -8.72
N ASP A 76 2.93 -14.31 -9.48
CA ASP A 76 2.67 -14.43 -10.91
C ASP A 76 1.20 -14.80 -11.18
N LEU A 77 0.64 -15.75 -10.42
CA LEU A 77 -0.80 -16.09 -10.47
C LEU A 77 -1.70 -14.89 -10.16
N LEU A 78 -1.36 -14.12 -9.12
CA LEU A 78 -2.09 -12.92 -8.74
C LEU A 78 -1.93 -11.79 -9.75
N ASN A 79 -0.78 -11.69 -10.38
CA ASN A 79 -0.48 -10.70 -11.39
C ASN A 79 -1.38 -10.87 -12.62
N ASP A 80 -1.70 -12.11 -13.00
CA ASP A 80 -2.63 -12.40 -14.09
C ASP A 80 -4.08 -12.13 -13.69
N SER A 81 -4.47 -12.52 -12.50
CA SER A 81 -5.85 -12.31 -12.01
C SER A 81 -6.20 -10.86 -11.76
N LEU A 82 -5.23 -10.06 -11.30
CA LEU A 82 -5.42 -8.64 -11.00
C LEU A 82 -5.09 -7.73 -12.18
N GLY A 83 -4.63 -8.27 -13.30
CA GLY A 83 -4.19 -7.50 -14.46
C GLY A 83 -5.15 -6.40 -14.84
N ASP A 84 -6.41 -6.73 -15.05
CA ASP A 84 -7.48 -5.81 -15.45
C ASP A 84 -7.79 -4.71 -14.41
N LEU A 85 -7.60 -5.01 -13.14
CA LEU A 85 -7.90 -4.08 -12.05
C LEU A 85 -6.75 -3.12 -11.77
N VAL A 86 -5.51 -3.57 -12.00
CA VAL A 86 -4.29 -2.90 -11.54
C VAL A 86 -3.60 -2.14 -12.67
N PHE A 87 -3.54 -2.70 -13.87
CA PHE A 87 -2.86 -2.07 -15.00
C PHE A 87 -3.84 -1.27 -15.87
N ASP A 88 -3.29 -0.33 -16.63
CA ASP A 88 -4.05 0.42 -17.62
C ASP A 88 -4.35 -0.50 -18.80
N LYS A 89 -5.43 -0.20 -19.53
CA LYS A 89 -5.78 -0.88 -20.78
C LYS A 89 -5.48 0.05 -21.95
N ASP A 90 -5.07 -0.52 -23.06
CA ASP A 90 -4.98 0.19 -24.33
C ASP A 90 -6.38 0.37 -24.97
N ASP A 91 -6.43 1.02 -26.13
CA ASP A 91 -7.67 1.27 -26.86
C ASP A 91 -8.36 -0.03 -27.33
N ASP A 92 -7.58 -1.11 -27.48
CA ASP A 92 -8.06 -2.45 -27.83
C ASP A 92 -8.52 -3.26 -26.60
N GLY A 93 -8.40 -2.71 -25.39
CA GLY A 93 -8.77 -3.35 -24.13
C GLY A 93 -7.71 -4.29 -23.54
N ASN A 94 -6.51 -4.36 -24.13
CA ASN A 94 -5.43 -5.21 -23.61
C ASN A 94 -4.72 -4.55 -22.44
N VAL A 95 -4.23 -5.34 -21.51
CA VAL A 95 -3.52 -4.87 -20.32
C VAL A 95 -2.12 -4.37 -20.66
N VAL A 96 -1.88 -3.09 -20.45
CA VAL A 96 -0.57 -2.46 -20.69
C VAL A 96 0.34 -2.62 -19.48
N ARG A 97 1.36 -3.45 -19.62
CA ARG A 97 2.38 -3.70 -18.59
C ARG A 97 3.73 -3.07 -18.91
N LYS A 98 3.83 -2.26 -19.95
CA LYS A 98 5.08 -1.58 -20.32
C LYS A 98 5.48 -0.53 -19.29
N CYS A 99 6.75 -0.53 -18.89
CA CYS A 99 7.26 0.46 -17.96
C CYS A 99 7.32 1.84 -18.60
N LYS A 100 6.75 2.86 -17.95
CA LYS A 100 6.73 4.24 -18.45
C LYS A 100 8.09 4.94 -18.33
N LEU A 101 8.99 4.43 -17.47
CA LEU A 101 10.30 5.04 -17.23
C LEU A 101 11.39 4.53 -18.18
N CYS A 102 11.55 3.19 -18.32
CA CYS A 102 12.60 2.61 -19.16
C CYS A 102 12.09 2.07 -20.50
N SER A 103 10.78 2.04 -20.73
CA SER A 103 10.10 1.57 -21.94
C SER A 103 10.40 0.11 -22.37
N SER A 104 11.45 -0.52 -21.83
CA SER A 104 11.86 -1.92 -22.14
C SER A 104 11.42 -2.93 -21.08
N GLY A 105 11.18 -2.48 -19.83
CA GLY A 105 10.78 -3.36 -18.73
C GLY A 105 9.27 -3.58 -18.67
N THR A 106 8.89 -4.68 -18.03
CA THR A 106 7.50 -5.08 -17.79
C THR A 106 7.13 -4.79 -16.34
N LEU A 107 5.94 -4.22 -16.14
CA LEU A 107 5.40 -3.96 -14.81
C LEU A 107 4.75 -5.22 -14.25
N SER A 108 5.06 -5.56 -13.01
CA SER A 108 4.51 -6.72 -12.32
C SER A 108 4.25 -6.43 -10.85
N LEU A 109 3.36 -7.24 -10.26
CA LEU A 109 3.10 -7.24 -8.84
C LEU A 109 4.35 -7.73 -8.09
N LYS A 110 4.76 -6.98 -7.10
CA LYS A 110 5.89 -7.30 -6.22
C LYS A 110 5.49 -7.13 -4.77
N ASN A 111 6.16 -7.84 -3.88
CA ASN A 111 5.96 -7.71 -2.45
C ASN A 111 7.17 -7.03 -1.80
N SER A 112 6.90 -6.07 -0.93
CA SER A 112 7.90 -5.41 -0.12
C SER A 112 7.85 -5.96 1.31
N PHE A 113 9.00 -6.26 1.90
CA PHE A 113 9.11 -6.75 3.26
C PHE A 113 8.41 -5.84 4.31
N ARG A 114 8.35 -4.53 4.07
CA ARG A 114 7.79 -3.55 5.00
C ARG A 114 6.52 -2.85 4.53
N GLY A 115 6.25 -2.84 3.24
CA GLY A 115 5.23 -1.98 2.63
C GLY A 115 4.05 -2.71 1.98
N GLY A 116 4.05 -4.05 1.96
CA GLY A 116 3.03 -4.83 1.28
C GLY A 116 3.21 -4.88 -0.25
N ALA A 117 2.12 -5.15 -0.96
CA ALA A 117 2.14 -5.30 -2.41
C ALA A 117 2.26 -3.95 -3.15
N PHE A 118 3.08 -3.91 -4.18
CA PHE A 118 3.30 -2.76 -5.06
C PHE A 118 3.58 -3.22 -6.50
N ILE A 119 3.48 -2.33 -7.46
CA ILE A 119 3.86 -2.58 -8.84
C ILE A 119 5.28 -2.08 -9.07
N GLY A 120 6.13 -2.94 -9.61
CA GLY A 120 7.52 -2.61 -9.90
C GLY A 120 7.95 -3.06 -11.29
N CYS A 121 8.99 -2.45 -11.83
CA CYS A 121 9.59 -2.79 -13.11
C CYS A 121 10.44 -4.08 -13.00
N SER A 122 10.43 -4.90 -14.09
CA SER A 122 11.27 -6.10 -14.20
C SER A 122 12.77 -5.77 -14.27
N ASN A 123 13.13 -4.58 -14.78
CA ASN A 123 14.52 -4.17 -14.95
C ASN A 123 15.14 -3.56 -13.69
N TYR A 124 14.64 -3.90 -12.51
CA TYR A 124 15.31 -3.54 -11.27
C TYR A 124 16.64 -4.34 -11.15
N PRO A 125 17.76 -3.74 -10.76
CA PRO A 125 17.95 -2.41 -10.14
C PRO A 125 18.16 -1.24 -11.10
N ASP A 126 18.32 -1.45 -12.41
CA ASP A 126 18.63 -0.39 -13.38
C ASP A 126 17.45 0.57 -13.52
N CYS A 127 16.23 0.03 -13.56
CA CYS A 127 15.01 0.82 -13.51
C CYS A 127 14.35 0.70 -12.12
N LYS A 128 14.27 1.82 -11.42
CA LYS A 128 13.69 1.90 -10.06
C LYS A 128 12.22 2.31 -10.05
N PHE A 129 11.52 2.17 -11.19
CA PHE A 129 10.11 2.52 -11.25
C PHE A 129 9.28 1.64 -10.32
N THR A 130 8.51 2.29 -9.45
CA THR A 130 7.54 1.66 -8.56
C THR A 130 6.30 2.52 -8.43
N ARG A 131 5.14 1.90 -8.26
CA ARG A 131 3.90 2.60 -7.94
C ARG A 131 3.03 1.77 -6.99
N PRO A 132 2.11 2.41 -6.23
CA PRO A 132 1.10 1.70 -5.44
C PRO A 132 0.22 0.81 -6.31
N LEU A 133 -0.40 -0.20 -5.68
CA LEU A 133 -1.35 -1.09 -6.34
C LEU A 133 -2.58 -0.32 -6.84
N SER A 134 -3.08 0.63 -6.05
CA SER A 134 -4.22 1.49 -6.40
C SER A 134 -3.89 2.50 -7.48
N LYS A 135 -4.69 2.54 -8.54
CA LYS A 135 -4.60 3.58 -9.57
C LYS A 135 -4.84 4.97 -9.00
N ALA A 136 -5.81 5.14 -8.09
CA ALA A 136 -6.09 6.42 -7.44
C ALA A 136 -4.90 6.92 -6.61
N LYS A 137 -4.26 6.04 -5.81
CA LYS A 137 -3.05 6.39 -5.05
C LYS A 137 -1.87 6.67 -5.97
N ALA A 138 -1.75 5.94 -7.08
CA ALA A 138 -0.70 6.17 -8.07
C ALA A 138 -0.87 7.53 -8.77
N ALA A 139 -2.10 7.91 -9.11
CA ALA A 139 -2.42 9.22 -9.69
C ALA A 139 -2.12 10.37 -8.70
N ALA A 140 -2.56 10.24 -7.45
CA ALA A 140 -2.25 11.20 -6.39
C ALA A 140 -0.73 11.32 -6.14
N GLN A 141 0.00 10.21 -6.21
CA GLN A 141 1.46 10.22 -6.08
C GLN A 141 2.14 10.89 -7.28
N ALA A 142 1.61 10.72 -8.48
CA ALA A 142 2.13 11.38 -9.68
C ALA A 142 1.88 12.90 -9.66
N GLN A 143 0.73 13.34 -9.16
CA GLN A 143 0.43 14.78 -8.99
C GLN A 143 1.36 15.46 -7.97
N LEU A 144 1.86 14.69 -6.99
CA LEU A 144 2.80 15.18 -5.97
C LEU A 144 4.27 14.83 -6.29
N ALA A 145 4.57 14.47 -7.54
CA ALA A 145 5.95 14.17 -7.96
C ALA A 145 6.86 15.41 -7.82
N GLU A 146 6.28 16.61 -7.99
CA GLU A 146 6.95 17.88 -7.73
C GLU A 146 6.43 18.50 -6.43
N PRO A 147 7.31 19.17 -5.65
CA PRO A 147 6.91 19.88 -4.45
C PRO A 147 5.91 20.99 -4.79
N LYS A 148 4.69 20.91 -4.24
CA LYS A 148 3.68 21.95 -4.42
C LYS A 148 3.83 22.99 -3.31
N LEU A 149 4.06 24.24 -3.66
CA LEU A 149 4.03 25.35 -2.70
C LEU A 149 2.58 25.59 -2.25
N ILE A 150 2.30 25.52 -0.95
CA ILE A 150 0.98 25.81 -0.37
C ILE A 150 0.89 27.27 0.06
N GLY A 151 1.97 27.83 0.58
CA GLY A 151 2.03 29.21 1.06
C GLY A 151 3.11 29.39 2.12
N LYS A 152 2.97 30.42 2.95
CA LYS A 152 3.95 30.74 3.99
C LYS A 152 3.48 30.35 5.38
N HIS A 153 4.38 29.77 6.16
CA HIS A 153 4.21 29.54 7.58
C HIS A 153 4.23 30.89 8.36
N ASN A 154 3.73 30.90 9.60
CA ASN A 154 3.71 32.09 10.45
C ASN A 154 5.10 32.68 10.71
N ASN A 155 6.16 31.88 10.55
CA ASN A 155 7.56 32.31 10.64
C ASN A 155 8.11 32.93 9.34
N GLY A 156 7.29 33.08 8.30
CA GLY A 156 7.67 33.64 7.00
C GLY A 156 8.24 32.64 5.99
N ASN A 157 8.55 31.41 6.40
CA ASN A 157 9.13 30.38 5.54
C ASN A 157 8.07 29.66 4.70
N ASP A 158 8.46 29.16 3.53
CA ASP A 158 7.57 28.49 2.62
C ASP A 158 7.17 27.08 3.11
N ILE A 159 5.88 26.75 2.97
CA ILE A 159 5.34 25.42 3.25
C ILE A 159 5.16 24.67 1.93
N PHE A 160 5.85 23.54 1.79
CA PHE A 160 5.74 22.67 0.63
C PHE A 160 4.95 21.39 0.98
N LEU A 161 4.02 21.04 0.11
CA LEU A 161 3.40 19.72 0.09
C LEU A 161 4.29 18.81 -0.76
N LYS A 162 4.80 17.74 -0.13
CA LYS A 162 5.68 16.76 -0.75
C LYS A 162 5.14 15.35 -0.55
N ASN A 163 5.57 14.43 -1.40
CA ASN A 163 5.28 13.01 -1.22
C ASN A 163 6.55 12.28 -0.76
N GLY A 164 6.41 11.52 0.32
CA GLY A 164 7.47 10.75 0.90
C GLY A 164 7.17 9.26 0.94
N ARG A 165 8.11 8.49 1.49
CA ARG A 165 8.00 7.03 1.64
C ARG A 165 6.75 6.58 2.41
N PHE A 166 6.29 7.41 3.35
CA PHE A 166 5.14 7.11 4.22
C PHE A 166 3.84 7.79 3.77
N GLY A 167 3.88 8.50 2.64
CA GLY A 167 2.77 9.25 2.07
C GLY A 167 3.03 10.76 2.02
N PRO A 168 2.00 11.54 1.70
CA PRO A 168 2.12 12.99 1.60
C PRO A 168 2.39 13.64 2.96
N TYR A 169 3.22 14.67 2.96
CA TYR A 169 3.60 15.43 4.13
C TYR A 169 3.86 16.90 3.79
N LEU A 170 3.69 17.77 4.78
CA LEU A 170 4.07 19.16 4.70
C LEU A 170 5.52 19.32 5.18
N GLN A 171 6.30 20.11 4.47
CA GLN A 171 7.67 20.44 4.83
C GLN A 171 7.85 21.95 4.89
N TYR A 172 8.45 22.44 5.96
CA TYR A 172 8.84 23.84 6.11
C TYR A 172 10.15 23.96 6.88
N GLU A 173 10.81 25.10 6.75
CA GLU A 173 12.03 25.40 7.49
C GLU A 173 11.69 25.96 8.87
N LYS A 174 12.26 25.37 9.92
CA LYS A 174 12.08 25.82 11.29
C LYS A 174 13.06 26.97 11.57
N VAL A 175 12.58 28.07 12.13
CA VAL A 175 13.44 29.10 12.72
C VAL A 175 13.96 28.56 14.05
N LEU A 176 15.26 28.45 14.21
CA LEU A 176 15.88 28.07 15.47
C LEU A 176 16.05 29.30 16.35
N ASP A 177 15.48 29.28 17.54
CA ASP A 177 15.76 30.28 18.57
C ASP A 177 17.21 30.16 19.04
N GLU A 178 17.84 31.25 19.48
CA GLU A 178 19.25 31.29 19.91
C GLU A 178 19.59 30.22 20.96
N VAL A 179 18.64 29.89 21.83
CA VAL A 179 18.77 28.84 22.87
C VAL A 179 18.89 27.42 22.29
N GLU A 180 18.25 27.13 21.14
CA GLU A 180 18.37 25.83 20.47
C GLU A 180 19.69 25.71 19.71
N ILE A 181 20.23 26.80 19.21
CA ILE A 181 21.56 26.85 18.56
C ILE A 181 22.66 26.45 19.53
N GLU A 182 22.62 26.92 20.79
CA GLU A 182 23.60 26.52 21.81
C GLU A 182 23.54 25.04 22.19
N LYS A 183 22.34 24.45 22.24
CA LYS A 183 22.17 23.01 22.55
C LYS A 183 22.69 22.12 21.41
N THR A 184 22.51 22.52 20.17
CA THR A 184 23.02 21.77 19.01
C THR A 184 24.55 21.87 18.87
N THR A 185 25.16 22.99 19.20
CA THR A 185 26.62 23.15 19.19
C THR A 185 27.32 22.37 20.30
N LYS A 186 26.71 22.24 21.51
CA LYS A 186 27.25 21.41 22.61
C LYS A 186 27.18 19.90 22.31
N LYS A 187 26.20 19.43 21.54
CA LYS A 187 26.09 18.00 21.12
C LYS A 187 27.08 17.60 20.01
N LYS A 188 27.51 18.54 19.17
CA LYS A 188 28.44 18.31 18.03
C LYS A 188 29.90 18.10 18.43
N ARG A 189 30.30 18.39 19.67
CA ARG A 189 31.70 18.20 20.14
C ARG A 189 32.14 16.76 20.33
N LYS A 190 31.22 15.76 20.19
CA LYS A 190 31.53 14.33 20.40
C LYS A 190 31.54 13.43 19.16
N THR A 191 31.27 13.91 17.96
CA THR A 191 31.29 13.07 16.75
C THR A 191 31.99 13.75 15.58
N LYS A 192 33.09 13.16 15.15
CA LYS A 192 33.87 13.53 13.95
C LYS A 192 33.07 13.30 12.67
N LYS A 193 33.15 14.29 11.78
CA LYS A 193 32.64 14.46 10.42
C LYS A 193 31.32 15.23 10.32
N ILE A 194 31.53 16.54 10.15
CA ILE A 194 30.49 17.48 9.76
C ILE A 194 30.22 17.29 8.26
N LYS A 195 29.15 16.59 7.89
CA LYS A 195 28.39 16.94 6.69
C LYS A 195 27.33 17.94 7.17
N SER A 196 27.33 19.14 6.59
CA SER A 196 26.36 20.20 6.85
C SER A 196 24.94 19.66 6.70
N ASN A 197 24.23 19.43 7.82
CA ASN A 197 22.88 18.88 7.83
C ASN A 197 21.88 20.01 7.60
N VAL A 198 21.67 20.41 6.36
CA VAL A 198 20.50 21.19 5.93
C VAL A 198 19.18 20.50 6.35
N ASN A 199 19.21 19.17 6.55
CA ASN A 199 18.05 18.39 7.02
C ASN A 199 17.64 18.62 8.49
N GLU A 200 18.47 19.23 9.32
CA GLU A 200 18.11 19.53 10.73
C GLU A 200 17.22 20.77 10.86
N LEU A 201 17.19 21.62 9.84
CA LEU A 201 16.35 22.83 9.79
C LEU A 201 14.95 22.56 9.20
N LEU A 202 14.77 21.42 8.51
CA LEU A 202 13.51 21.07 7.87
C LEU A 202 12.62 20.24 8.79
N LYS A 203 11.43 20.77 9.10
CA LYS A 203 10.38 20.05 9.82
C LYS A 203 9.43 19.39 8.82
N ASN A 204 9.15 18.11 9.03
CA ASN A 204 8.22 17.32 8.22
C ASN A 204 6.99 16.99 9.08
N VAL A 205 5.81 17.36 8.63
CA VAL A 205 4.54 17.12 9.30
C VAL A 205 3.70 16.19 8.47
N SER A 206 3.36 15.03 9.02
CA SER A 206 2.52 14.04 8.34
C SER A 206 1.09 14.52 8.22
N ILE A 207 0.47 14.31 7.08
CA ILE A 207 -0.95 14.61 6.86
C ILE A 207 -1.80 13.47 7.43
N PRO A 208 -2.83 13.75 8.25
CA PRO A 208 -3.73 12.74 8.79
C PRO A 208 -4.44 11.96 7.68
N LYS A 209 -4.65 10.66 7.91
CA LYS A 209 -5.40 9.81 6.98
C LYS A 209 -6.85 10.27 6.90
N GLY A 210 -7.35 10.46 5.68
CA GLY A 210 -8.72 10.89 5.41
C GLY A 210 -8.85 12.36 5.00
N LEU A 211 -7.78 13.15 5.05
CA LEU A 211 -7.77 14.49 4.48
C LEU A 211 -7.47 14.40 2.98
N GLU A 212 -8.35 14.99 2.15
CA GLU A 212 -8.10 15.09 0.72
C GLU A 212 -7.01 16.13 0.43
N LEU A 213 -6.05 15.78 -0.41
CA LEU A 213 -4.88 16.62 -0.70
C LEU A 213 -5.26 17.96 -1.34
N ASP A 214 -6.31 17.95 -2.15
CA ASP A 214 -6.82 19.16 -2.82
C ASP A 214 -7.56 20.11 -1.85
N SER A 215 -7.95 19.62 -0.67
CA SER A 215 -8.59 20.42 0.38
C SER A 215 -7.60 21.07 1.35
N ILE A 216 -6.29 20.86 1.15
CA ILE A 216 -5.25 21.45 2.00
C ILE A 216 -4.96 22.87 1.50
N ASP A 217 -5.61 23.84 2.14
CA ASP A 217 -5.34 25.25 2.00
C ASP A 217 -4.26 25.73 3.00
N LEU A 218 -3.90 27.00 2.92
CA LEU A 218 -2.85 27.59 3.76
C LEU A 218 -3.24 27.53 5.26
N GLU A 219 -4.50 27.77 5.61
CA GLU A 219 -4.95 27.76 7.00
C GLU A 219 -4.81 26.38 7.63
N LYS A 220 -5.27 25.34 6.93
CA LYS A 220 -5.11 23.96 7.39
C LYS A 220 -3.65 23.52 7.47
N ALA A 221 -2.84 23.96 6.51
CA ALA A 221 -1.40 23.68 6.52
C ALA A 221 -0.73 24.32 7.74
N GLN A 222 -1.06 25.57 8.08
CA GLN A 222 -0.53 26.27 9.25
C GLN A 222 -0.97 25.60 10.57
N ILE A 223 -2.24 25.18 10.68
CA ILE A 223 -2.74 24.44 11.84
C ILE A 223 -1.98 23.13 12.02
N LEU A 224 -1.81 22.36 10.94
CA LEU A 224 -1.06 21.09 10.98
C LEU A 224 0.41 21.29 11.33
N CYS A 225 1.01 22.39 10.93
CA CYS A 225 2.41 22.71 11.24
C CYS A 225 2.60 23.24 12.66
N SER A 226 1.54 23.73 13.32
CA SER A 226 1.57 24.24 14.70
C SER A 226 1.36 23.16 15.77
N LEU A 227 0.87 21.97 15.37
CA LEU A 227 0.74 20.77 16.22
C LEU A 227 2.09 20.04 16.35
#